data_25c0a91008d79446174d658b04424868
#
_entry.id   25c0a91008d79446174d658b04424868
#
_cell.length_a   1.000
_cell.length_b   1.000
_cell.length_c   1.000
_cell.angle_alpha   90.00
_cell.angle_beta   90.00
_cell.angle_gamma   90.00
#
_symmetry.space_group_name_H-M   'P 1'
#
loop_
_entity.id
_entity.type
_entity.pdbx_description
1 polymer ?
#
loop_
_entity_poly.entity_id
_entity_poly.type
_entity_poly.pdbx_seq_one_letter_code
_entity_poly.pdbx_strand_id
1 'polypeptide(L)'
;QKMTNLNEAKMSDSDIKSKPKEGAGDVAHTLVKAGLSAIPVIGGPAAEIFSAIIDPPLYKRRNEWIESIAKGLTTLEKKIDDFNIEALSQNEMFITTVMHASQAAIRNHQKEKLEALRNAVLNAALPNAPEEDIQLMFLDFVDTLTPWHLRLLKFFDNPQEWGRKNGITYPNWSMGGLSTVLEHTFPELRGRRDFYDQITKDLFVRGLMNTESLHGTMSSEGMFASRTTTMGKQFINFITSPIENDDEKQQG
;
A
#
# COMPACT_ATOMS: atom_id res chain seq x y z
N GLN A 1 52.30 -57.29 36.85
CA GLN A 1 52.55 -56.45 38.05
C GLN A 1 52.05 -55.05 37.79
N LYS A 2 51.24 -54.58 38.75
CA LYS A 2 50.73 -53.22 38.99
C LYS A 2 49.53 -52.71 38.20
N MET A 3 48.43 -52.84 38.86
CA MET A 3 47.19 -52.06 38.77
C MET A 3 47.45 -50.55 38.84
N THR A 4 46.71 -49.77 38.12
CA THR A 4 46.43 -48.40 38.51
C THR A 4 44.98 -48.06 38.18
N ASN A 5 44.29 -47.59 39.20
CA ASN A 5 42.84 -47.35 39.30
C ASN A 5 42.30 -46.31 38.33
N LEU A 6 41.19 -46.61 37.71
CA LEU A 6 40.26 -45.62 37.14
C LEU A 6 39.50 -44.93 38.27
N ASN A 7 39.55 -43.63 38.30
CA ASN A 7 38.72 -42.79 39.11
C ASN A 7 37.54 -42.29 38.24
N GLU A 8 36.38 -42.88 38.42
CA GLU A 8 35.12 -42.40 37.86
C GLU A 8 34.70 -41.13 38.57
N ALA A 9 34.80 -39.99 37.89
CA ALA A 9 34.17 -38.75 38.33
C ALA A 9 32.71 -38.75 37.88
N LYS A 10 31.80 -38.93 38.84
CA LYS A 10 30.37 -38.66 38.68
C LYS A 10 30.17 -37.22 38.30
N MET A 11 29.75 -36.96 37.06
CA MET A 11 29.20 -35.68 36.67
C MET A 11 27.75 -35.57 37.20
N SER A 12 27.54 -34.53 37.99
CA SER A 12 26.25 -34.16 38.58
C SER A 12 25.30 -33.63 37.48
N ASP A 13 24.08 -34.17 37.54
CA ASP A 13 22.97 -33.93 36.60
C ASP A 13 22.20 -32.65 36.97
N SER A 14 22.87 -31.49 37.01
CA SER A 14 22.22 -30.22 37.42
C SER A 14 22.54 -28.95 36.62
N ASP A 15 23.08 -29.06 35.41
CA ASP A 15 23.35 -27.88 34.59
C ASP A 15 22.73 -27.94 33.17
N ILE A 16 21.47 -28.44 33.06
CA ILE A 16 20.66 -28.17 31.87
C ILE A 16 19.93 -26.84 32.11
N LYS A 17 20.66 -25.72 31.93
CA LYS A 17 20.05 -24.41 31.74
C LYS A 17 19.27 -24.45 30.42
N SER A 18 17.94 -24.49 30.56
CA SER A 18 17.02 -24.30 29.46
C SER A 18 17.38 -23.02 28.67
N LYS A 19 17.79 -23.18 27.41
CA LYS A 19 17.89 -22.04 26.47
C LYS A 19 16.54 -21.33 26.41
N PRO A 20 16.51 -19.99 26.47
CA PRO A 20 15.27 -19.25 26.20
C PRO A 20 14.77 -19.61 24.81
N LYS A 21 13.48 -19.90 24.66
CA LYS A 21 12.83 -20.01 23.35
C LYS A 21 13.00 -18.67 22.63
N GLU A 22 13.78 -18.66 21.56
CA GLU A 22 13.87 -17.51 20.66
C GLU A 22 12.44 -17.22 20.13
N GLY A 23 11.90 -16.07 20.50
CA GLY A 23 10.62 -15.62 19.99
C GLY A 23 10.71 -15.32 18.51
N ALA A 24 9.59 -15.42 17.78
CA ALA A 24 9.53 -15.09 16.35
C ALA A 24 10.08 -13.70 16.02
N GLY A 25 10.15 -12.79 17.00
CA GLY A 25 10.80 -11.48 16.89
C GLY A 25 12.33 -11.56 16.73
N ASP A 26 12.99 -12.50 17.40
CA ASP A 26 14.46 -12.63 17.38
C ASP A 26 14.94 -13.22 16.05
N VAL A 27 14.16 -14.11 15.44
CA VAL A 27 14.46 -14.68 14.12
C VAL A 27 14.33 -13.61 13.04
N ALA A 28 13.31 -12.76 13.12
CA ALA A 28 13.14 -11.64 12.17
C ALA A 28 14.26 -10.60 12.31
N HIS A 29 14.69 -10.31 13.54
CA HIS A 29 15.83 -9.42 13.81
C HIS A 29 17.13 -9.96 13.23
N THR A 30 17.37 -11.26 13.34
CA THR A 30 18.55 -11.93 12.82
C THR A 30 18.56 -11.95 11.27
N LEU A 31 17.40 -12.15 10.62
CA LEU A 31 17.26 -12.14 9.17
C LEU A 31 17.45 -10.74 8.58
N VAL A 32 16.97 -9.69 9.23
CA VAL A 32 17.19 -8.30 8.80
C VAL A 32 18.65 -7.92 8.95
N LYS A 33 19.29 -8.29 10.05
CA LYS A 33 20.74 -8.10 10.23
C LYS A 33 21.57 -8.89 9.21
N ALA A 34 21.17 -10.12 8.90
CA ALA A 34 21.88 -10.93 7.90
C ALA A 34 21.75 -10.34 6.49
N GLY A 35 20.61 -9.77 6.13
CA GLY A 35 20.42 -9.09 4.84
C GLY A 35 21.21 -7.79 4.70
N LEU A 36 21.42 -7.06 5.80
CA LEU A 36 22.25 -5.84 5.84
C LEU A 36 23.75 -6.15 6.02
N SER A 37 24.10 -7.32 6.58
CA SER A 37 25.49 -7.76 6.79
C SER A 37 26.17 -8.22 5.50
N ALA A 38 25.46 -8.39 4.41
CA ALA A 38 26.04 -8.65 3.08
C ALA A 38 26.64 -7.37 2.43
N ILE A 39 26.45 -6.20 3.04
CA ILE A 39 27.20 -4.99 2.70
C ILE A 39 28.59 -5.15 3.33
N PRO A 40 29.71 -5.00 2.58
CA PRO A 40 31.05 -5.16 3.12
C PRO A 40 31.21 -4.30 4.37
N VAL A 41 31.64 -4.95 5.45
CA VAL A 41 31.70 -4.44 6.83
C VAL A 41 32.31 -3.05 6.87
N ILE A 42 31.47 -2.04 6.87
CA ILE A 42 31.81 -0.75 7.46
C ILE A 42 31.47 -0.92 8.95
N GLY A 43 32.35 -1.64 9.68
CA GLY A 43 32.26 -1.74 11.13
C GLY A 43 32.71 -0.41 11.73
N GLY A 44 31.83 0.22 12.53
CA GLY A 44 32.15 1.44 13.21
C GLY A 44 30.91 2.22 13.65
N PRO A 45 31.10 3.36 14.32
CA PRO A 45 29.99 4.20 14.82
C PRO A 45 28.93 4.56 13.77
N ALA A 46 29.32 4.65 12.49
CA ALA A 46 28.39 4.93 11.39
C ALA A 46 27.37 3.79 11.17
N ALA A 47 27.78 2.52 11.30
CA ALA A 47 26.86 1.38 11.16
C ALA A 47 25.85 1.32 12.32
N GLU A 48 26.29 1.63 13.55
CA GLU A 48 25.41 1.69 14.72
C GLU A 48 24.40 2.84 14.60
N ILE A 49 24.85 4.02 14.18
CA ILE A 49 23.98 5.17 13.93
C ILE A 49 22.98 4.84 12.81
N PHE A 50 23.41 4.19 11.74
CA PHE A 50 22.52 3.81 10.63
C PHE A 50 21.47 2.79 11.07
N SER A 51 21.85 1.78 11.84
CA SER A 51 20.89 0.83 12.43
C SER A 51 19.91 1.53 13.36
N ALA A 52 20.36 2.44 14.20
CA ALA A 52 19.51 3.21 15.10
C ALA A 52 18.51 4.11 14.35
N ILE A 53 18.84 4.55 13.14
CA ILE A 53 17.92 5.34 12.30
C ILE A 53 16.89 4.45 11.59
N ILE A 54 17.27 3.25 11.13
CA ILE A 54 16.44 2.41 10.26
C ILE A 54 15.57 1.43 11.06
N ASP A 55 16.12 0.75 12.06
CA ASP A 55 15.44 -0.35 12.76
C ASP A 55 14.12 0.09 13.42
N PRO A 56 14.05 1.14 14.23
CA PRO A 56 12.81 1.50 14.90
C PRO A 56 11.67 1.89 13.94
N PRO A 57 11.89 2.69 12.87
CA PRO A 57 10.85 2.98 11.89
C PRO A 57 10.36 1.73 11.14
N LEU A 58 11.23 0.77 10.81
CA LEU A 58 10.84 -0.45 10.12
C LEU A 58 9.93 -1.32 10.98
N TYR A 59 10.27 -1.54 12.26
CA TYR A 59 9.44 -2.30 13.20
C TYR A 59 8.09 -1.65 13.41
N LYS A 60 8.07 -0.33 13.62
CA LYS A 60 6.83 0.42 13.81
C LYS A 60 5.93 0.30 12.59
N ARG A 61 6.45 0.56 11.39
CA ARG A 61 5.67 0.49 10.13
C ARG A 61 5.15 -0.91 9.87
N ARG A 62 5.96 -1.94 10.11
CA ARG A 62 5.55 -3.33 9.97
C ARG A 62 4.39 -3.67 10.90
N ASN A 63 4.48 -3.30 12.17
CA ASN A 63 3.43 -3.62 13.15
C ASN A 63 2.13 -2.89 12.83
N GLU A 64 2.20 -1.58 12.53
CA GLU A 64 1.04 -0.78 12.13
C GLU A 64 0.39 -1.34 10.85
N TRP A 65 1.21 -1.79 9.90
CA TRP A 65 0.73 -2.42 8.67
C TRP A 65 -0.02 -3.72 8.95
N ILE A 66 0.59 -4.66 9.68
CA ILE A 66 -0.03 -5.94 10.04
C ILE A 66 -1.35 -5.71 10.78
N GLU A 67 -1.36 -4.79 11.76
CA GLU A 67 -2.57 -4.45 12.51
C GLU A 67 -3.67 -3.89 11.59
N SER A 68 -3.32 -3.04 10.65
CA SER A 68 -4.28 -2.44 9.71
C SER A 68 -4.94 -3.48 8.79
N ILE A 69 -4.16 -4.46 8.30
CA ILE A 69 -4.66 -5.58 7.49
C ILE A 69 -5.54 -6.49 8.34
N ALA A 70 -5.08 -6.90 9.53
CA ALA A 70 -5.84 -7.77 10.41
C ALA A 70 -7.21 -7.17 10.77
N LYS A 71 -7.26 -5.88 11.13
CA LYS A 71 -8.52 -5.16 11.39
C LYS A 71 -9.44 -5.15 10.16
N GLY A 72 -8.87 -4.91 8.97
CA GLY A 72 -9.62 -4.91 7.73
C GLY A 72 -10.24 -6.26 7.42
N LEU A 73 -9.47 -7.34 7.47
CA LEU A 73 -9.95 -8.71 7.23
C LEU A 73 -11.02 -9.14 8.24
N THR A 74 -10.81 -8.83 9.53
CA THR A 74 -11.82 -9.09 10.57
C THR A 74 -13.13 -8.33 10.32
N THR A 75 -13.05 -7.11 9.76
CA THR A 75 -14.25 -6.35 9.40
C THR A 75 -14.97 -6.97 8.21
N LEU A 76 -14.24 -7.44 7.19
CA LEU A 76 -14.83 -8.17 6.05
C LEU A 76 -15.53 -9.44 6.52
N GLU A 77 -14.90 -10.23 7.39
CA GLU A 77 -15.48 -11.46 7.94
C GLU A 77 -16.80 -11.21 8.70
N LYS A 78 -16.94 -10.06 9.37
CA LYS A 78 -18.18 -9.68 10.05
C LYS A 78 -19.27 -9.16 9.13
N LYS A 79 -18.90 -8.63 7.96
CA LYS A 79 -19.83 -7.97 7.02
C LYS A 79 -20.26 -8.87 5.87
N ILE A 80 -19.47 -9.88 5.53
CA ILE A 80 -19.68 -10.72 4.36
C ILE A 80 -19.93 -12.16 4.82
N ASP A 81 -21.13 -12.66 4.54
CA ASP A 81 -21.47 -14.06 4.79
C ASP A 81 -20.55 -14.97 3.97
N ASP A 82 -20.16 -16.10 4.55
CA ASP A 82 -19.24 -17.08 3.95
C ASP A 82 -17.79 -16.59 3.70
N PHE A 83 -17.41 -15.39 4.16
CA PHE A 83 -16.03 -14.96 4.12
C PHE A 83 -15.22 -15.70 5.19
N ASN A 84 -14.14 -16.37 4.76
CA ASN A 84 -13.30 -17.19 5.63
C ASN A 84 -11.84 -16.75 5.56
N ILE A 85 -11.33 -16.11 6.63
CA ILE A 85 -9.94 -15.66 6.72
C ILE A 85 -8.97 -16.85 6.67
N GLU A 86 -9.31 -18.01 7.29
CA GLU A 86 -8.42 -19.18 7.31
C GLU A 86 -8.20 -19.74 5.91
N ALA A 87 -9.21 -19.69 5.03
CA ALA A 87 -9.10 -20.13 3.65
C ALA A 87 -8.10 -19.29 2.84
N LEU A 88 -7.92 -18.02 3.19
CA LEU A 88 -6.95 -17.12 2.53
C LEU A 88 -5.51 -17.59 2.73
N SER A 89 -5.20 -18.31 3.82
CA SER A 89 -3.87 -18.86 4.08
C SER A 89 -3.44 -19.96 3.09
N GLN A 90 -4.37 -20.50 2.31
CA GLN A 90 -4.13 -21.50 1.28
C GLN A 90 -4.26 -20.93 -0.14
N ASN A 91 -4.54 -19.64 -0.26
CA ASN A 91 -4.67 -18.98 -1.55
C ASN A 91 -3.34 -18.32 -1.94
N GLU A 92 -2.58 -18.98 -2.83
CA GLU A 92 -1.25 -18.54 -3.27
C GLU A 92 -1.28 -17.14 -3.91
N MET A 93 -2.31 -16.82 -4.69
CA MET A 93 -2.48 -15.50 -5.30
C MET A 93 -2.65 -14.42 -4.22
N PHE A 94 -3.48 -14.68 -3.22
CA PHE A 94 -3.65 -13.77 -2.08
C PHE A 94 -2.35 -13.59 -1.30
N ILE A 95 -1.63 -14.69 -1.03
CA ILE A 95 -0.34 -14.66 -0.32
C ILE A 95 0.66 -13.80 -1.10
N THR A 96 0.79 -14.00 -2.42
CA THR A 96 1.66 -13.21 -3.29
C THR A 96 1.31 -11.72 -3.22
N THR A 97 0.02 -11.40 -3.33
CA THR A 97 -0.49 -10.01 -3.22
C THR A 97 -0.14 -9.38 -1.87
N VAL A 98 -0.35 -10.10 -0.77
CA VAL A 98 -0.01 -9.63 0.58
C VAL A 98 1.49 -9.38 0.73
N MET A 99 2.32 -10.29 0.23
CA MET A 99 3.78 -10.14 0.29
C MET A 99 4.26 -8.91 -0.48
N HIS A 100 3.75 -8.71 -1.70
CA HIS A 100 4.09 -7.57 -2.55
C HIS A 100 3.65 -6.24 -1.92
N ALA A 101 2.40 -6.15 -1.49
CA ALA A 101 1.85 -4.99 -0.82
C ALA A 101 2.60 -4.65 0.48
N SER A 102 2.99 -5.67 1.26
CA SER A 102 3.72 -5.49 2.52
C SER A 102 5.12 -4.92 2.29
N GLN A 103 5.83 -5.39 1.26
CA GLN A 103 7.15 -4.85 0.91
C GLN A 103 7.06 -3.36 0.51
N ALA A 104 6.04 -2.98 -0.26
CA ALA A 104 5.80 -1.59 -0.62
C ALA A 104 5.41 -0.74 0.61
N ALA A 105 4.53 -1.25 1.48
CA ALA A 105 4.04 -0.53 2.66
C ALA A 105 5.15 -0.20 3.66
N ILE A 106 6.06 -1.13 3.93
CA ILE A 106 7.16 -0.92 4.87
C ILE A 106 8.11 0.19 4.41
N ARG A 107 8.31 0.35 3.09
CA ARG A 107 9.15 1.40 2.50
C ARG A 107 8.49 2.78 2.46
N ASN A 108 7.16 2.83 2.55
CA ASN A 108 6.39 4.07 2.41
C ASN A 108 5.96 4.65 3.77
N HIS A 109 5.80 5.97 3.83
CA HIS A 109 5.24 6.69 4.96
C HIS A 109 4.00 7.52 4.56
N GLN A 110 3.73 7.59 3.26
CA GLN A 110 2.65 8.40 2.69
C GLN A 110 1.31 7.71 2.94
N LYS A 111 0.44 8.37 3.70
CA LYS A 111 -0.84 7.82 4.16
C LYS A 111 -1.71 7.31 3.01
N GLU A 112 -1.83 8.08 1.94
CA GLU A 112 -2.63 7.73 0.77
C GLU A 112 -2.15 6.43 0.09
N LYS A 113 -0.82 6.23 0.04
CA LYS A 113 -0.25 5.00 -0.52
C LYS A 113 -0.47 3.80 0.40
N LEU A 114 -0.27 3.98 1.70
CA LEU A 114 -0.52 2.92 2.68
C LEU A 114 -1.99 2.49 2.68
N GLU A 115 -2.90 3.44 2.56
CA GLU A 115 -4.33 3.18 2.44
C GLU A 115 -4.67 2.46 1.13
N ALA A 116 -4.11 2.89 -0.01
CA ALA A 116 -4.28 2.23 -1.30
C ALA A 116 -3.78 0.78 -1.27
N LEU A 117 -2.59 0.51 -0.69
CA LEU A 117 -2.05 -0.84 -0.53
C LEU A 117 -2.91 -1.71 0.39
N ARG A 118 -3.38 -1.15 1.52
CA ARG A 118 -4.30 -1.84 2.43
C ARG A 118 -5.58 -2.25 1.71
N ASN A 119 -6.20 -1.31 1.01
CA ASN A 119 -7.44 -1.56 0.28
C ASN A 119 -7.24 -2.58 -0.84
N ALA A 120 -6.09 -2.55 -1.54
CA ALA A 120 -5.73 -3.57 -2.52
C ALA A 120 -5.69 -4.98 -1.92
N VAL A 121 -5.08 -5.16 -0.74
CA VAL A 121 -5.07 -6.44 -0.02
C VAL A 121 -6.49 -6.88 0.35
N LEU A 122 -7.32 -5.96 0.86
CA LEU A 122 -8.70 -6.29 1.23
C LEU A 122 -9.55 -6.66 0.00
N ASN A 123 -9.40 -5.95 -1.12
CA ASN A 123 -10.08 -6.29 -2.36
C ASN A 123 -9.57 -7.60 -2.97
N ALA A 124 -8.28 -7.94 -2.81
CA ALA A 124 -7.72 -9.21 -3.26
C ALA A 124 -8.25 -10.42 -2.46
N ALA A 125 -8.77 -10.20 -1.26
CA ALA A 125 -9.41 -11.24 -0.45
C ALA A 125 -10.84 -11.56 -0.91
N LEU A 126 -11.45 -10.74 -1.77
CA LEU A 126 -12.83 -10.89 -2.21
C LEU A 126 -12.96 -11.78 -3.45
N PRO A 127 -14.11 -12.47 -3.65
CA PRO A 127 -14.31 -13.36 -4.79
C PRO A 127 -14.24 -12.68 -6.17
N ASN A 128 -14.49 -11.37 -6.22
CA ASN A 128 -14.47 -10.55 -7.43
C ASN A 128 -13.14 -9.80 -7.63
N ALA A 129 -12.07 -10.24 -6.96
CA ALA A 129 -10.74 -9.69 -7.16
C ALA A 129 -10.30 -9.80 -8.63
N PRO A 130 -9.50 -8.85 -9.15
CA PRO A 130 -8.90 -8.98 -10.47
C PRO A 130 -8.01 -10.23 -10.58
N GLU A 131 -7.69 -10.63 -11.81
CA GLU A 131 -6.70 -11.67 -12.07
C GLU A 131 -5.32 -11.32 -11.49
N GLU A 132 -4.49 -12.33 -11.21
CA GLU A 132 -3.20 -12.17 -10.54
C GLU A 132 -2.29 -11.13 -11.21
N ASP A 133 -2.11 -11.22 -12.53
CA ASP A 133 -1.26 -10.30 -13.29
C ASP A 133 -1.74 -8.84 -13.16
N ILE A 134 -3.06 -8.63 -13.14
CA ILE A 134 -3.66 -7.32 -12.95
C ILE A 134 -3.44 -6.81 -11.53
N GLN A 135 -3.58 -7.68 -10.51
CA GLN A 135 -3.32 -7.31 -9.12
C GLN A 135 -1.86 -6.87 -8.93
N LEU A 136 -0.90 -7.63 -9.45
CA LEU A 136 0.53 -7.32 -9.36
C LEU A 136 0.86 -6.02 -10.08
N MET A 137 0.33 -5.83 -11.29
CA MET A 137 0.48 -4.57 -12.03
C MET A 137 -0.10 -3.37 -11.25
N PHE A 138 -1.24 -3.53 -10.62
CA PHE A 138 -1.85 -2.46 -9.82
C PHE A 138 -1.06 -2.15 -8.56
N LEU A 139 -0.48 -3.15 -7.91
CA LEU A 139 0.42 -2.95 -6.77
C LEU A 139 1.69 -2.20 -7.18
N ASP A 140 2.27 -2.52 -8.34
CA ASP A 140 3.38 -1.78 -8.92
C ASP A 140 3.02 -0.33 -9.20
N PHE A 141 1.80 -0.06 -9.67
CA PHE A 141 1.33 1.30 -9.85
C PHE A 141 1.25 2.04 -8.51
N VAL A 142 0.73 1.44 -7.45
CA VAL A 142 0.71 2.08 -6.12
C VAL A 142 2.14 2.32 -5.62
N ASP A 143 3.06 1.39 -5.82
CA ASP A 143 4.45 1.54 -5.35
C ASP A 143 5.20 2.64 -6.11
N THR A 144 5.00 2.77 -7.41
CA THR A 144 5.74 3.73 -8.27
C THR A 144 5.07 5.10 -8.38
N LEU A 145 3.74 5.17 -8.35
CA LEU A 145 2.99 6.43 -8.46
C LEU A 145 3.06 7.22 -7.14
N THR A 146 3.04 8.55 -7.24
CA THR A 146 2.97 9.43 -6.07
C THR A 146 1.51 9.60 -5.60
N PRO A 147 1.26 10.10 -4.36
CA PRO A 147 -0.09 10.44 -3.91
C PRO A 147 -0.86 11.36 -4.86
N TRP A 148 -0.17 12.28 -5.53
CA TRP A 148 -0.81 13.16 -6.51
C TRP A 148 -1.34 12.41 -7.72
N HIS A 149 -0.67 11.36 -8.20
CA HIS A 149 -1.20 10.52 -9.27
C HIS A 149 -2.50 9.84 -8.85
N LEU A 150 -2.54 9.24 -7.65
CA LEU A 150 -3.73 8.57 -7.13
C LEU A 150 -4.88 9.56 -6.93
N ARG A 151 -4.57 10.75 -6.41
CA ARG A 151 -5.56 11.81 -6.17
C ARG A 151 -6.14 12.34 -7.47
N LEU A 152 -5.29 12.66 -8.47
CA LEU A 152 -5.74 13.18 -9.75
C LEU A 152 -6.50 12.12 -10.55
N LEU A 153 -6.09 10.86 -10.50
CA LEU A 153 -6.84 9.78 -11.16
C LEU A 153 -8.26 9.65 -10.59
N LYS A 154 -8.41 9.62 -9.27
CA LYS A 154 -9.71 9.59 -8.59
C LYS A 154 -10.55 10.84 -8.89
N PHE A 155 -9.93 12.00 -8.93
CA PHE A 155 -10.59 13.25 -9.28
C PHE A 155 -11.13 13.22 -10.72
N PHE A 156 -10.31 12.83 -11.69
CA PHE A 156 -10.70 12.79 -13.10
C PHE A 156 -11.63 11.61 -13.45
N ASP A 157 -11.88 10.70 -12.54
CA ASP A 157 -12.94 9.70 -12.71
C ASP A 157 -14.32 10.34 -12.63
N ASN A 158 -14.55 11.23 -11.66
CA ASN A 158 -15.79 12.00 -11.54
C ASN A 158 -15.53 13.34 -10.84
N PRO A 159 -15.17 14.41 -11.59
CA PRO A 159 -14.85 15.70 -10.99
C PRO A 159 -16.03 16.36 -10.24
N GLN A 160 -17.27 16.16 -10.73
CA GLN A 160 -18.46 16.72 -10.07
C GLN A 160 -18.71 16.07 -8.71
N GLU A 161 -18.64 14.76 -8.67
CA GLU A 161 -18.84 14.00 -7.43
C GLU A 161 -17.71 14.29 -6.44
N TRP A 162 -16.47 14.42 -6.94
CA TRP A 162 -15.35 14.87 -6.11
C TRP A 162 -15.64 16.21 -5.46
N GLY A 163 -16.10 17.19 -6.25
CA GLY A 163 -16.48 18.51 -5.75
C GLY A 163 -17.56 18.42 -4.67
N ARG A 164 -18.63 17.67 -4.95
CA ARG A 164 -19.73 17.45 -4.00
C ARG A 164 -19.24 16.85 -2.67
N LYS A 165 -18.43 15.80 -2.73
CA LYS A 165 -17.87 15.13 -1.53
C LYS A 165 -16.90 16.02 -0.72
N ASN A 166 -16.20 16.95 -1.39
CA ASN A 166 -15.21 17.81 -0.75
C ASN A 166 -15.71 19.24 -0.52
N GLY A 167 -17.00 19.53 -0.69
CA GLY A 167 -17.59 20.85 -0.43
C GLY A 167 -17.13 21.93 -1.42
N ILE A 168 -16.71 21.53 -2.65
CA ILE A 168 -16.23 22.44 -3.67
C ILE A 168 -17.39 22.79 -4.61
N THR A 169 -17.65 24.10 -4.76
CA THR A 169 -18.62 24.62 -5.72
C THR A 169 -17.91 25.13 -6.96
N TYR A 170 -18.28 24.60 -8.12
CA TYR A 170 -17.71 25.05 -9.39
C TYR A 170 -18.51 26.24 -9.93
N PRO A 171 -17.81 27.25 -10.51
CA PRO A 171 -18.47 28.30 -11.27
C PRO A 171 -19.22 27.74 -12.48
N ASN A 172 -20.18 28.51 -12.97
CA ASN A 172 -20.93 28.14 -14.18
C ASN A 172 -20.10 28.48 -15.44
N TRP A 173 -19.10 27.65 -15.72
CA TRP A 173 -18.28 27.81 -16.94
C TRP A 173 -19.04 27.33 -18.18
N SER A 174 -19.05 28.12 -19.23
CA SER A 174 -19.59 27.69 -20.52
C SER A 174 -18.60 26.85 -21.31
N MET A 175 -17.30 27.14 -21.16
CA MET A 175 -16.18 26.43 -21.81
C MET A 175 -14.88 26.63 -21.03
N GLY A 176 -13.92 25.73 -21.25
CA GLY A 176 -12.58 25.81 -20.64
C GLY A 176 -11.80 24.52 -20.84
N GLY A 177 -10.62 24.46 -20.23
CA GLY A 177 -9.79 23.25 -20.19
C GLY A 177 -10.00 22.44 -18.92
N LEU A 178 -9.58 21.18 -18.93
CA LEU A 178 -9.54 20.33 -17.73
C LEU A 178 -8.65 20.95 -16.64
N SER A 179 -7.57 21.65 -17.04
CA SER A 179 -6.71 22.39 -16.12
C SER A 179 -7.45 23.47 -15.35
N THR A 180 -8.49 24.10 -15.91
CA THR A 180 -9.32 25.09 -15.21
C THR A 180 -10.05 24.45 -14.04
N VAL A 181 -10.67 23.28 -14.25
CA VAL A 181 -11.36 22.53 -13.21
C VAL A 181 -10.36 22.03 -12.16
N LEU A 182 -9.21 21.52 -12.62
CA LEU A 182 -8.14 21.04 -11.74
C LEU A 182 -7.62 22.12 -10.79
N GLU A 183 -7.22 23.28 -11.34
CA GLU A 183 -6.65 24.39 -10.54
C GLU A 183 -7.70 25.07 -9.64
N HIS A 184 -8.97 24.97 -9.99
CA HIS A 184 -10.05 25.40 -9.11
C HIS A 184 -10.20 24.42 -7.92
N THR A 185 -10.17 23.12 -8.21
CA THR A 185 -10.31 22.07 -7.21
C THR A 185 -9.11 21.98 -6.27
N PHE A 186 -7.91 22.15 -6.81
CA PHE A 186 -6.63 22.06 -6.11
C PHE A 186 -5.83 23.37 -6.25
N PRO A 187 -6.14 24.40 -5.46
CA PRO A 187 -5.46 25.69 -5.58
C PRO A 187 -3.93 25.62 -5.46
N GLU A 188 -3.42 24.60 -4.73
CA GLU A 188 -1.99 24.34 -4.58
C GLU A 188 -1.28 23.90 -5.87
N LEU A 189 -2.04 23.55 -6.92
CA LEU A 189 -1.50 23.21 -8.24
C LEU A 189 -1.40 24.44 -9.17
N ARG A 190 -1.95 25.59 -8.78
CA ARG A 190 -1.83 26.81 -9.59
C ARG A 190 -0.37 27.20 -9.78
N GLY A 191 -0.01 27.46 -11.03
CA GLY A 191 1.38 27.77 -11.40
C GLY A 191 2.33 26.56 -11.45
N ARG A 192 1.82 25.34 -11.22
CA ARG A 192 2.61 24.09 -11.25
C ARG A 192 2.28 23.24 -12.49
N ARG A 193 2.13 23.89 -13.64
CA ARG A 193 1.72 23.25 -14.88
C ARG A 193 2.56 22.03 -15.23
N ASP A 194 3.89 22.19 -15.26
CA ASP A 194 4.80 21.10 -15.62
C ASP A 194 4.63 19.86 -14.69
N PHE A 195 4.31 20.11 -13.43
CA PHE A 195 4.10 19.04 -12.45
C PHE A 195 2.84 18.24 -12.73
N TYR A 196 1.68 18.90 -12.89
CA TYR A 196 0.43 18.16 -13.10
C TYR A 196 0.32 17.63 -14.54
N ASP A 197 0.95 18.26 -15.53
CA ASP A 197 1.06 17.74 -16.89
C ASP A 197 1.87 16.43 -16.91
N GLN A 198 2.99 16.37 -16.16
CA GLN A 198 3.77 15.14 -16.04
C GLN A 198 2.94 14.03 -15.38
N ILE A 199 2.22 14.31 -14.30
CA ILE A 199 1.33 13.34 -13.64
C ILE A 199 0.28 12.81 -14.62
N THR A 200 -0.38 13.70 -15.36
CA THR A 200 -1.40 13.32 -16.34
C THR A 200 -0.81 12.43 -17.43
N LYS A 201 0.37 12.79 -17.95
CA LYS A 201 1.07 12.00 -18.95
C LYS A 201 1.47 10.61 -18.42
N ASP A 202 1.95 10.53 -17.20
CA ASP A 202 2.30 9.25 -16.57
C ASP A 202 1.07 8.33 -16.43
N LEU A 203 -0.07 8.89 -16.03
CA LEU A 203 -1.34 8.16 -15.95
C LEU A 203 -1.85 7.73 -17.34
N PHE A 204 -1.68 8.57 -18.35
CA PHE A 204 -2.05 8.25 -19.73
C PHE A 204 -1.18 7.11 -20.30
N VAL A 205 0.15 7.21 -20.16
CA VAL A 205 1.10 6.18 -20.65
C VAL A 205 0.86 4.82 -19.99
N ARG A 206 0.42 4.81 -18.71
CA ARG A 206 0.03 3.58 -18.00
C ARG A 206 -1.36 3.06 -18.39
N GLY A 207 -2.07 3.74 -19.29
CA GLY A 207 -3.40 3.35 -19.72
C GLY A 207 -4.50 3.59 -18.68
N LEU A 208 -4.24 4.39 -17.64
CA LEU A 208 -5.21 4.70 -16.58
C LEU A 208 -6.12 5.87 -16.94
N MET A 209 -5.64 6.81 -17.78
CA MET A 209 -6.41 7.94 -18.31
C MET A 209 -6.50 7.89 -19.83
N ASN A 210 -7.55 8.48 -20.39
CA ASN A 210 -7.80 8.55 -21.82
C ASN A 210 -7.37 9.87 -22.46
N THR A 211 -6.68 10.73 -21.72
CA THR A 211 -6.13 12.00 -22.20
C THR A 211 -4.72 12.23 -21.64
N GLU A 212 -3.83 12.73 -22.49
CA GLU A 212 -2.46 13.11 -22.09
C GLU A 212 -2.33 14.62 -21.82
N SER A 213 -3.35 15.42 -22.19
CA SER A 213 -3.32 16.87 -22.04
C SER A 213 -4.58 17.41 -21.38
N LEU A 214 -4.39 18.40 -20.52
CA LEU A 214 -5.46 19.07 -19.78
C LEU A 214 -5.83 20.44 -20.36
N HIS A 215 -5.20 20.88 -21.48
CA HIS A 215 -5.25 22.27 -21.94
C HIS A 215 -6.16 22.50 -23.16
N GLY A 216 -6.76 21.44 -23.70
CA GLY A 216 -7.75 21.56 -24.77
C GLY A 216 -9.01 22.26 -24.28
N THR A 217 -9.51 23.23 -25.04
CA THR A 217 -10.78 23.90 -24.75
C THR A 217 -11.95 22.99 -25.12
N MET A 218 -12.91 22.85 -24.22
CA MET A 218 -14.12 22.05 -24.41
C MET A 218 -15.33 22.69 -23.74
N SER A 219 -16.54 22.17 -24.00
CA SER A 219 -17.78 22.60 -23.33
C SER A 219 -17.74 22.29 -21.83
N SER A 220 -18.62 22.93 -21.09
CA SER A 220 -18.82 22.64 -19.65
C SER A 220 -19.00 21.14 -19.39
N GLU A 221 -19.84 20.46 -20.15
CA GLU A 221 -20.04 19.02 -20.04
C GLU A 221 -18.73 18.24 -20.26
N GLY A 222 -17.95 18.61 -21.27
CA GLY A 222 -16.65 18.01 -21.55
C GLY A 222 -15.65 18.20 -20.42
N MET A 223 -15.65 19.37 -19.75
CA MET A 223 -14.75 19.65 -18.63
C MET A 223 -14.98 18.72 -17.42
N PHE A 224 -16.18 18.24 -17.23
CA PHE A 224 -16.57 17.36 -16.12
C PHE A 224 -16.73 15.89 -16.50
N ALA A 225 -16.55 15.54 -17.77
CA ALA A 225 -16.61 14.15 -18.21
C ALA A 225 -15.45 13.33 -17.63
N SER A 226 -15.73 12.06 -17.30
CA SER A 226 -14.71 11.12 -16.84
C SER A 226 -13.55 10.99 -17.82
N ARG A 227 -12.33 11.00 -17.30
CA ARG A 227 -11.09 10.81 -18.08
C ARG A 227 -10.39 9.49 -17.74
N THR A 228 -10.98 8.64 -16.95
CA THR A 228 -10.43 7.32 -16.66
C THR A 228 -10.82 6.31 -17.72
N THR A 229 -9.90 5.40 -18.01
CA THR A 229 -10.15 4.23 -18.84
C THR A 229 -10.88 3.15 -18.05
N THR A 230 -11.27 2.06 -18.70
CA THR A 230 -11.78 0.86 -17.99
C THR A 230 -10.74 0.33 -17.00
N MET A 231 -9.46 0.24 -17.38
CA MET A 231 -8.38 -0.14 -16.49
C MET A 231 -8.19 0.85 -15.34
N GLY A 232 -8.28 2.15 -15.61
CA GLY A 232 -8.23 3.19 -14.58
C GLY A 232 -9.34 3.02 -13.54
N LYS A 233 -10.56 2.70 -13.96
CA LYS A 233 -11.68 2.42 -13.06
C LYS A 233 -11.46 1.14 -12.24
N GLN A 234 -10.96 0.08 -12.86
CA GLN A 234 -10.60 -1.15 -12.15
C GLN A 234 -9.53 -0.89 -11.09
N PHE A 235 -8.51 -0.10 -11.45
CA PHE A 235 -7.46 0.30 -10.51
C PHE A 235 -8.02 1.12 -9.35
N ILE A 236 -8.84 2.15 -9.61
CA ILE A 236 -9.50 2.94 -8.55
C ILE A 236 -10.30 2.02 -7.62
N ASN A 237 -11.10 1.11 -8.16
CA ASN A 237 -11.88 0.18 -7.36
C ASN A 237 -10.99 -0.71 -6.50
N PHE A 238 -9.90 -1.23 -7.06
CA PHE A 238 -8.96 -2.10 -6.36
C PHE A 238 -8.26 -1.40 -5.17
N ILE A 239 -8.02 -0.10 -5.26
CA ILE A 239 -7.39 0.71 -4.20
C ILE A 239 -8.38 1.51 -3.35
N THR A 240 -9.68 1.30 -3.52
CA THR A 240 -10.74 1.92 -2.72
C THR A 240 -11.24 0.93 -1.66
N SER A 241 -11.58 1.44 -0.48
CA SER A 241 -12.03 0.58 0.63
C SER A 241 -13.28 -0.23 0.25
N PRO A 242 -13.23 -1.57 0.35
CA PRO A 242 -14.44 -2.37 0.16
C PRO A 242 -15.39 -2.31 1.36
N ILE A 243 -14.97 -1.68 2.46
CA ILE A 243 -15.71 -1.65 3.74
C ILE A 243 -16.57 -0.39 3.84
N GLU A 244 -16.15 0.73 3.27
CA GLU A 244 -16.79 2.05 3.42
C GLU A 244 -18.01 2.25 2.50
N ASN A 245 -18.17 1.41 1.48
CA ASN A 245 -19.26 1.58 0.50
C ASN A 245 -20.66 1.31 1.04
N ASP A 246 -20.82 0.73 2.23
CA ASP A 246 -22.15 0.40 2.78
C ASP A 246 -22.78 1.51 3.60
N ASP A 247 -21.96 2.39 4.21
CA ASP A 247 -22.48 3.47 5.05
C ASP A 247 -23.08 4.64 4.22
N GLU A 248 -22.61 4.84 2.97
CA GLU A 248 -23.17 5.86 2.07
C GLU A 248 -24.51 5.44 1.43
N LYS A 249 -24.81 4.14 1.32
CA LYS A 249 -26.08 3.63 0.76
C LYS A 249 -27.26 3.70 1.72
N GLN A 250 -27.02 3.91 3.01
CA GLN A 250 -28.09 3.99 4.02
C GLN A 250 -28.52 5.41 4.36
N GLN A 251 -27.91 6.45 3.75
CA GLN A 251 -28.25 7.87 3.97
C GLN A 251 -28.82 8.57 2.72
N GLY A 252 -29.19 7.82 1.67
CA GLY A 252 -29.82 8.34 0.45
C GLY A 252 -31.32 8.11 0.38
#